data_21a23e38f09be178e1cc0a8199fa88ab
#
_entry.id   21a23e38f09be178e1cc0a8199fa88ab
#
_cell.length_a   1.000
_cell.length_b   1.000
_cell.length_c   1.000
_cell.angle_alpha   90.00
_cell.angle_beta   90.00
_cell.angle_gamma   90.00
#
_symmetry.space_group_name_H-M   'P 1'
#
loop_
_entity.id
_entity.type
_entity.pdbx_description
1 polymer ?
#
loop_
_entity_poly.entity_id
_entity_poly.type
_entity_poly.pdbx_seq_one_letter_code
_entity_poly.pdbx_strand_id
1 'polypeptide(L)'
;SYQTKNRRRTERARTQLFVYKPGAISWADLGSAAAFVTAQDPTVSGFARQVAQGTDVAGQGANLRNIYSAMWIFDALSEYGITYVPDPNNPFATMRDDRDAVDQVQYPRQLLTSRTGDCDDTSVLYCSMLENLGIGTAFLDGPGHILMLFDTGLHARNAQVLAVDEELYVVRGDRVWIPVETTLLGQPFTEAWLEG
;
A
#
# COMPACT_ATOMS: atom_id res chain seq x y z
N SER A 1 28.56 0.32 -31.66
CA SER A 1 29.36 0.04 -32.87
C SER A 1 29.61 -1.45 -33.00
N TYR A 2 29.53 -1.96 -34.20
CA TYR A 2 29.79 -3.37 -34.51
C TYR A 2 30.67 -3.46 -35.77
N GLN A 3 31.39 -4.58 -35.91
CA GLN A 3 32.21 -4.85 -37.11
C GLN A 3 31.55 -5.88 -38.00
N THR A 4 31.39 -5.55 -39.26
CA THR A 4 31.05 -6.52 -40.34
C THR A 4 32.23 -6.58 -41.29
N LYS A 5 32.57 -7.81 -41.78
CA LYS A 5 33.70 -8.10 -42.71
C LYS A 5 34.31 -6.84 -43.35
N ASN A 6 35.35 -6.29 -42.72
CA ASN A 6 36.18 -5.18 -43.20
C ASN A 6 35.64 -3.74 -43.15
N ARG A 7 34.51 -3.45 -42.48
CA ARG A 7 34.09 -2.04 -42.27
C ARG A 7 33.52 -1.87 -40.87
N ARG A 8 34.02 -0.86 -40.17
CA ARG A 8 33.43 -0.40 -38.92
C ARG A 8 32.20 0.44 -39.28
N ARG A 9 31.01 -0.02 -38.86
CA ARG A 9 29.77 0.70 -39.03
C ARG A 9 29.31 1.21 -37.64
N THR A 10 29.00 2.48 -37.58
CA THR A 10 28.44 3.12 -36.36
C THR A 10 27.03 3.57 -36.71
N GLU A 11 26.05 3.04 -36.02
CA GLU A 11 24.68 3.48 -36.09
C GLU A 11 24.39 4.30 -34.85
N ARG A 12 23.68 5.41 -35.02
CA ARG A 12 23.21 6.28 -33.95
C ARG A 12 21.70 6.33 -34.03
N ALA A 13 21.05 5.96 -32.95
CA ALA A 13 19.63 6.16 -32.75
C ALA A 13 19.42 7.28 -31.74
N ARG A 14 18.43 8.10 -31.97
CA ARG A 14 17.94 9.10 -31.00
C ARG A 14 16.50 8.76 -30.69
N THR A 15 16.16 8.72 -29.41
CA THR A 15 14.78 8.62 -28.96
C THR A 15 14.54 9.73 -27.95
N GLN A 16 13.30 10.19 -27.89
CA GLN A 16 12.86 11.14 -26.88
C GLN A 16 12.40 10.34 -25.65
N LEU A 17 12.92 10.68 -24.50
CA LEU A 17 12.51 10.10 -23.23
C LEU A 17 11.82 11.18 -22.41
N PHE A 18 10.66 10.85 -21.87
CA PHE A 18 10.01 11.67 -20.86
C PHE A 18 10.60 11.31 -19.49
N VAL A 19 10.99 12.31 -18.72
CA VAL A 19 11.49 12.13 -17.36
C VAL A 19 10.52 12.83 -16.43
N TYR A 20 9.86 12.04 -15.61
CA TYR A 20 8.90 12.53 -14.63
C TYR A 20 9.59 12.82 -13.29
N LYS A 21 8.90 13.55 -12.42
CA LYS A 21 9.35 13.78 -11.06
C LYS A 21 9.33 12.46 -10.26
N PRO A 22 10.15 12.32 -9.19
CA PRO A 22 9.97 11.24 -8.24
C PRO A 22 8.54 11.23 -7.69
N GLY A 23 7.95 10.06 -7.60
CA GLY A 23 6.57 9.91 -7.17
C GLY A 23 5.56 9.79 -8.32
N ALA A 24 5.96 10.07 -9.56
CA ALA A 24 5.06 9.95 -10.71
C ALA A 24 4.65 8.50 -10.98
N ILE A 25 3.37 8.27 -11.16
CA ILE A 25 2.77 6.98 -11.48
C ILE A 25 1.74 7.11 -12.61
N SER A 26 1.60 6.08 -13.42
CA SER A 26 0.45 5.92 -14.32
C SER A 26 -0.39 4.74 -13.82
N TRP A 27 -1.68 4.96 -13.65
CA TRP A 27 -2.63 3.95 -13.18
C TRP A 27 -3.06 2.95 -14.26
N ALA A 28 -2.46 3.01 -15.45
CA ALA A 28 -2.66 2.00 -16.50
C ALA A 28 -2.32 0.57 -16.03
N ASP A 29 -1.44 0.46 -15.03
CA ASP A 29 -1.11 -0.78 -14.33
C ASP A 29 -1.08 -0.52 -12.82
N LEU A 30 -2.09 -1.00 -12.11
CA LEU A 30 -2.19 -0.90 -10.64
C LEU A 30 -0.97 -1.50 -9.93
N GLY A 31 -0.33 -2.51 -10.54
CA GLY A 31 0.89 -3.11 -10.02
C GLY A 31 2.03 -2.11 -9.86
N SER A 32 2.01 -1.00 -10.58
CA SER A 32 3.00 0.09 -10.46
C SER A 32 3.02 0.70 -9.05
N ALA A 33 1.89 0.71 -8.33
CA ALA A 33 1.81 1.21 -6.96
C ALA A 33 2.73 0.44 -6.00
N ALA A 34 3.00 -0.83 -6.27
CA ALA A 34 3.91 -1.64 -5.45
C ALA A 34 5.35 -1.08 -5.41
N ALA A 35 5.76 -0.29 -6.41
CA ALA A 35 7.08 0.35 -6.42
C ALA A 35 7.23 1.44 -5.35
N PHE A 36 6.11 1.94 -4.81
CA PHE A 36 6.09 2.93 -3.74
C PHE A 36 6.07 2.31 -2.34
N VAL A 37 5.80 1.01 -2.24
CA VAL A 37 5.89 0.27 -0.96
C VAL A 37 7.35 0.15 -0.55
N THR A 38 7.77 0.96 0.43
CA THR A 38 9.15 1.10 0.87
C THR A 38 9.35 0.59 2.30
N ALA A 39 9.03 -0.68 2.51
CA ALA A 39 9.06 -1.35 3.81
C ALA A 39 10.42 -1.26 4.54
N GLN A 40 11.55 -1.17 3.79
CA GLN A 40 12.89 -1.10 4.35
C GLN A 40 13.40 0.33 4.56
N ASP A 41 12.59 1.35 4.24
CA ASP A 41 12.94 2.73 4.55
C ASP A 41 13.20 2.89 6.06
N PRO A 42 14.30 3.54 6.50
CA PRO A 42 14.62 3.66 7.92
C PRO A 42 13.54 4.34 8.76
N THR A 43 12.81 5.33 8.20
CA THR A 43 11.74 6.04 8.90
C THR A 43 10.54 5.12 9.08
N VAL A 44 10.13 4.41 8.02
CA VAL A 44 9.05 3.41 8.04
C VAL A 44 9.38 2.28 9.02
N SER A 45 10.58 1.71 8.89
CA SER A 45 11.05 0.63 9.76
C SER A 45 11.13 1.04 11.23
N GLY A 46 11.60 2.27 11.50
CA GLY A 46 11.64 2.82 12.86
C GLY A 46 10.26 2.91 13.48
N PHE A 47 9.30 3.49 12.75
CA PHE A 47 7.91 3.64 13.22
C PHE A 47 7.26 2.27 13.45
N ALA A 48 7.25 1.40 12.44
CA ALA A 48 6.59 0.09 12.53
C ALA A 48 7.13 -0.76 13.68
N ARG A 49 8.46 -0.81 13.85
CA ARG A 49 9.09 -1.57 14.95
C ARG A 49 8.81 -0.97 16.32
N GLN A 50 8.78 0.36 16.44
CA GLN A 50 8.45 1.01 17.70
C GLN A 50 7.04 0.66 18.15
N VAL A 51 6.05 0.67 17.24
CA VAL A 51 4.69 0.25 17.52
C VAL A 51 4.66 -1.24 17.93
N ALA A 52 5.30 -2.10 17.14
CA ALA A 52 5.32 -3.55 17.40
C ALA A 52 5.99 -3.92 18.73
N GLN A 53 6.97 -3.14 19.20
CA GLN A 53 7.62 -3.34 20.51
C GLN A 53 6.75 -2.86 21.68
N GLY A 54 5.91 -1.85 21.46
CA GLY A 54 5.00 -1.30 22.47
C GLY A 54 3.75 -2.14 22.70
N THR A 55 3.53 -3.17 21.88
CA THR A 55 2.32 -3.99 21.91
C THR A 55 2.65 -5.45 22.24
N ASP A 56 1.92 -6.05 23.19
CA ASP A 56 2.08 -7.47 23.53
C ASP A 56 1.34 -8.38 22.54
N VAL A 57 1.90 -8.48 21.31
CA VAL A 57 1.37 -9.42 20.30
C VAL A 57 1.59 -10.86 20.71
N ALA A 58 2.59 -11.15 21.53
CA ALA A 58 2.96 -12.52 21.92
C ALA A 58 1.88 -13.18 22.80
N GLY A 59 1.12 -12.41 23.57
CA GLY A 59 0.03 -12.88 24.42
C GLY A 59 -1.28 -13.17 23.69
N GLN A 60 -1.44 -12.72 22.45
CA GLN A 60 -2.74 -12.74 21.73
C GLN A 60 -2.99 -14.02 20.91
N GLY A 61 -2.10 -14.99 20.95
CA GLY A 61 -2.18 -16.20 20.14
C GLY A 61 -1.59 -16.03 18.74
N ALA A 62 -0.77 -17.00 18.33
CA ALA A 62 -0.02 -16.93 17.09
C ALA A 62 -0.92 -16.76 15.83
N ASN A 63 -2.16 -17.21 15.89
CA ASN A 63 -3.09 -17.20 14.77
C ASN A 63 -3.69 -15.80 14.46
N LEU A 64 -3.65 -14.85 15.40
CA LEU A 64 -4.24 -13.52 15.23
C LEU A 64 -3.19 -12.40 15.21
N ARG A 65 -1.92 -12.77 15.24
CA ARG A 65 -0.80 -11.83 15.33
C ARG A 65 -0.83 -10.76 14.24
N ASN A 66 -1.06 -11.15 12.99
CA ASN A 66 -1.08 -10.21 11.87
C ASN A 66 -2.21 -9.21 12.00
N ILE A 67 -3.38 -9.66 12.47
CA ILE A 67 -4.55 -8.80 12.65
C ILE A 67 -4.29 -7.76 13.74
N TYR A 68 -3.81 -8.19 14.91
CA TYR A 68 -3.47 -7.23 15.97
C TYR A 68 -2.35 -6.28 15.55
N SER A 69 -1.34 -6.76 14.83
CA SER A 69 -0.29 -5.88 14.30
C SER A 69 -0.85 -4.83 13.33
N ALA A 70 -1.78 -5.24 12.44
CA ALA A 70 -2.45 -4.32 11.53
C ALA A 70 -3.27 -3.28 12.31
N MET A 71 -4.11 -3.70 13.26
CA MET A 71 -4.89 -2.78 14.12
C MET A 71 -3.99 -1.75 14.80
N TRP A 72 -2.93 -2.19 15.46
CA TRP A 72 -2.04 -1.27 16.19
C TRP A 72 -1.26 -0.31 15.30
N ILE A 73 -0.84 -0.76 14.11
CA ILE A 73 -0.22 0.14 13.14
C ILE A 73 -1.23 1.18 12.67
N PHE A 74 -2.46 0.78 12.38
CA PHE A 74 -3.52 1.70 11.97
C PHE A 74 -3.82 2.74 13.04
N ASP A 75 -4.05 2.29 14.28
CA ASP A 75 -4.32 3.17 15.41
C ASP A 75 -3.13 4.09 15.72
N ALA A 76 -1.90 3.58 15.61
CA ALA A 76 -0.70 4.38 15.81
C ALA A 76 -0.50 5.45 14.73
N LEU A 77 -0.85 5.18 13.46
CA LEU A 77 -0.85 6.17 12.38
C LEU A 77 -1.92 7.25 12.62
N SER A 78 -3.09 6.83 13.10
CA SER A 78 -4.18 7.74 13.49
C SER A 78 -3.76 8.67 14.64
N GLU A 79 -3.18 8.13 15.70
CA GLU A 79 -2.64 8.91 16.82
C GLU A 79 -1.43 9.78 16.42
N TYR A 80 -0.64 9.35 15.48
CA TYR A 80 0.45 10.15 14.91
C TYR A 80 -0.07 11.37 14.14
N GLY A 81 -1.36 11.34 13.75
CA GLY A 81 -2.06 12.43 13.07
C GLY A 81 -1.96 12.38 11.56
N ILE A 82 -1.84 11.16 10.98
CA ILE A 82 -2.04 10.99 9.54
C ILE A 82 -3.51 11.24 9.23
N THR A 83 -3.77 12.08 8.23
CA THR A 83 -5.12 12.51 7.85
C THR A 83 -5.30 12.38 6.35
N TYR A 84 -6.42 11.81 5.95
CA TYR A 84 -6.84 11.76 4.55
C TYR A 84 -7.24 13.16 4.06
N VAL A 85 -6.68 13.54 2.92
CA VAL A 85 -7.05 14.77 2.19
C VAL A 85 -7.13 14.41 0.71
N PRO A 86 -8.34 14.47 0.09
CA PRO A 86 -8.48 14.12 -1.32
C PRO A 86 -7.69 15.09 -2.20
N ASP A 87 -7.01 14.57 -3.24
CA ASP A 87 -6.38 15.42 -4.25
C ASP A 87 -7.46 16.02 -5.17
N PRO A 88 -7.67 17.34 -5.15
CA PRO A 88 -8.68 17.97 -5.98
C PRO A 88 -8.28 18.06 -7.45
N ASN A 89 -7.00 17.90 -7.78
CA ASN A 89 -6.46 18.11 -9.13
C ASN A 89 -6.30 16.78 -9.89
N ASN A 90 -5.93 15.73 -9.19
CA ASN A 90 -5.64 14.42 -9.76
C ASN A 90 -6.40 13.30 -9.02
N PRO A 91 -7.74 13.32 -8.99
CA PRO A 91 -8.48 12.26 -8.32
C PRO A 91 -8.26 10.93 -9.06
N PHE A 92 -7.92 9.89 -8.32
CA PHE A 92 -7.70 8.53 -8.83
C PHE A 92 -8.82 8.07 -9.79
N ALA A 93 -10.07 8.42 -9.50
CA ALA A 93 -11.24 8.10 -10.32
C ALA A 93 -11.14 8.58 -11.79
N THR A 94 -10.46 9.70 -12.03
CA THR A 94 -10.30 10.28 -13.38
C THR A 94 -8.98 9.88 -14.04
N MET A 95 -7.94 9.65 -13.23
CA MET A 95 -6.60 9.31 -13.71
C MET A 95 -6.50 7.85 -14.15
N ARG A 96 -7.25 6.96 -13.53
CA ARG A 96 -7.26 5.53 -13.78
C ARG A 96 -7.58 5.14 -15.22
N ASP A 97 -8.53 5.83 -15.85
CA ASP A 97 -9.02 5.51 -17.20
C ASP A 97 -8.19 6.20 -18.31
N ASP A 98 -7.31 7.11 -17.95
CA ASP A 98 -6.40 7.80 -18.87
C ASP A 98 -4.98 7.22 -18.75
N ARG A 99 -4.58 6.46 -19.78
CA ARG A 99 -3.25 5.82 -19.81
C ARG A 99 -2.08 6.80 -19.96
N ASP A 100 -2.35 7.99 -20.42
CA ASP A 100 -1.35 9.04 -20.62
C ASP A 100 -1.30 10.00 -19.41
N ALA A 101 -2.28 9.91 -18.52
CA ALA A 101 -2.29 10.68 -17.30
C ALA A 101 -1.20 10.19 -16.32
N VAL A 102 -0.59 11.15 -15.65
CA VAL A 102 0.47 10.92 -14.66
C VAL A 102 0.03 11.54 -13.35
N ASP A 103 -0.11 10.68 -12.36
CA ASP A 103 -0.42 11.03 -10.99
C ASP A 103 0.84 11.14 -10.13
N GLN A 104 0.70 11.54 -8.88
CA GLN A 104 1.80 11.78 -7.96
C GLN A 104 1.54 11.08 -6.62
N VAL A 105 2.24 9.98 -6.36
CA VAL A 105 2.19 9.24 -5.09
C VAL A 105 3.30 9.71 -4.17
N GLN A 106 2.99 10.00 -2.92
CA GLN A 106 3.97 10.29 -1.88
C GLN A 106 4.65 9.01 -1.41
N TYR A 107 5.97 9.04 -1.27
CA TYR A 107 6.64 7.96 -0.56
C TYR A 107 6.25 7.94 0.92
N PRO A 108 6.16 6.77 1.57
CA PRO A 108 5.79 6.62 2.98
C PRO A 108 6.50 7.58 3.94
N ARG A 109 7.81 7.81 3.75
CA ARG A 109 8.57 8.78 4.55
C ARG A 109 8.08 10.22 4.39
N GLN A 110 7.61 10.56 3.18
CA GLN A 110 7.09 11.90 2.89
C GLN A 110 5.74 12.08 3.58
N LEU A 111 4.86 11.09 3.48
CA LEU A 111 3.57 11.11 4.15
C LEU A 111 3.70 11.15 5.68
N LEU A 112 4.65 10.42 6.27
CA LEU A 112 4.97 10.53 7.71
C LEU A 112 5.42 11.94 8.11
N THR A 113 5.99 12.71 7.18
CA THR A 113 6.43 14.09 7.43
C THR A 113 5.30 15.09 7.20
N SER A 114 4.57 14.99 6.08
CA SER A 114 3.47 15.87 5.71
C SER A 114 2.23 15.65 6.57
N ARG A 115 1.99 14.41 6.98
CA ARG A 115 0.82 13.89 7.70
C ARG A 115 -0.50 14.01 6.95
N THR A 116 -0.47 14.37 5.69
CA THR A 116 -1.65 14.47 4.83
C THR A 116 -1.40 13.81 3.51
N GLY A 117 -2.33 12.99 3.05
CA GLY A 117 -2.29 12.29 1.78
C GLY A 117 -3.67 11.79 1.36
N ASP A 118 -3.78 11.34 0.13
CA ASP A 118 -5.00 10.76 -0.41
C ASP A 118 -5.05 9.22 -0.28
N CYS A 119 -5.91 8.55 -1.05
CA CYS A 119 -6.16 7.12 -0.89
C CYS A 119 -4.94 6.25 -1.26
N ASP A 120 -4.19 6.62 -2.29
CA ASP A 120 -3.00 5.88 -2.71
C ASP A 120 -1.83 6.10 -1.76
N ASP A 121 -1.62 7.33 -1.30
CA ASP A 121 -0.62 7.70 -0.32
C ASP A 121 -0.79 6.92 0.99
N THR A 122 -2.01 6.93 1.53
CA THR A 122 -2.33 6.25 2.79
C THR A 122 -2.26 4.73 2.67
N SER A 123 -2.70 4.17 1.53
CA SER A 123 -2.61 2.74 1.25
C SER A 123 -1.15 2.28 1.12
N VAL A 124 -0.31 3.01 0.38
CA VAL A 124 1.11 2.72 0.23
C VAL A 124 1.86 2.83 1.57
N LEU A 125 1.55 3.83 2.39
CA LEU A 125 2.12 3.96 3.74
C LEU A 125 1.78 2.75 4.59
N TYR A 126 0.49 2.39 4.66
CA TYR A 126 0.03 1.29 5.50
C TYR A 126 0.59 -0.06 5.02
N CYS A 127 0.60 -0.32 3.70
CA CYS A 127 1.28 -1.48 3.12
C CYS A 127 2.76 -1.54 3.54
N SER A 128 3.48 -0.42 3.47
CA SER A 128 4.91 -0.37 3.83
C SER A 128 5.16 -0.69 5.30
N MET A 129 4.27 -0.25 6.20
CA MET A 129 4.35 -0.56 7.62
C MET A 129 4.15 -2.06 7.89
N LEU A 130 3.11 -2.65 7.29
CA LEU A 130 2.79 -4.06 7.47
C LEU A 130 3.85 -4.97 6.87
N GLU A 131 4.35 -4.66 5.67
CA GLU A 131 5.42 -5.44 5.05
C GLU A 131 6.75 -5.34 5.81
N ASN A 132 7.03 -4.23 6.50
CA ASN A 132 8.17 -4.16 7.42
C ASN A 132 8.07 -5.18 8.55
N LEU A 133 6.85 -5.51 8.99
CA LEU A 133 6.58 -6.51 10.02
C LEU A 133 6.47 -7.93 9.46
N GLY A 134 6.67 -8.12 8.15
CA GLY A 134 6.58 -9.40 7.46
C GLY A 134 5.15 -9.84 7.16
N ILE A 135 4.19 -8.93 7.16
CA ILE A 135 2.80 -9.16 6.80
C ILE A 135 2.62 -8.82 5.33
N GLY A 136 2.22 -9.79 4.51
CA GLY A 136 1.98 -9.59 3.09
C GLY A 136 0.80 -8.64 2.84
N THR A 137 0.93 -7.77 1.84
CA THR A 137 -0.09 -6.81 1.44
C THR A 137 -0.43 -6.90 -0.04
N ALA A 138 -1.57 -6.36 -0.43
CA ALA A 138 -1.98 -6.22 -1.83
C ALA A 138 -2.84 -4.96 -1.99
N PHE A 139 -2.87 -4.43 -3.22
CA PHE A 139 -3.82 -3.37 -3.57
C PHE A 139 -5.09 -3.97 -4.16
N LEU A 140 -6.21 -3.33 -3.87
CA LEU A 140 -7.52 -3.63 -4.41
C LEU A 140 -8.03 -2.40 -5.15
N ASP A 141 -8.42 -2.62 -6.40
CA ASP A 141 -9.01 -1.59 -7.25
C ASP A 141 -10.53 -1.55 -7.05
N GLY A 142 -11.01 -0.52 -6.41
CA GLY A 142 -12.42 -0.20 -6.25
C GLY A 142 -12.91 0.82 -7.28
N PRO A 143 -14.23 1.05 -7.40
CA PRO A 143 -14.76 2.06 -8.30
C PRO A 143 -14.28 3.48 -7.93
N GLY A 144 -13.27 3.97 -8.66
CA GLY A 144 -12.71 5.31 -8.46
C GLY A 144 -11.88 5.48 -7.18
N HIS A 145 -11.42 4.38 -6.61
CA HIS A 145 -10.73 4.36 -5.35
C HIS A 145 -9.76 3.18 -5.25
N ILE A 146 -8.66 3.34 -4.54
CA ILE A 146 -7.73 2.27 -4.22
C ILE A 146 -7.81 1.92 -2.75
N LEU A 147 -7.96 0.62 -2.49
CA LEU A 147 -7.95 0.01 -1.16
C LEU A 147 -6.72 -0.87 -1.01
N MET A 148 -6.44 -1.31 0.19
CA MET A 148 -5.42 -2.31 0.42
C MET A 148 -5.98 -3.52 1.17
N LEU A 149 -5.30 -4.68 1.03
CA LEU A 149 -5.57 -5.89 1.79
C LEU A 149 -4.30 -6.33 2.50
N PHE A 150 -4.46 -7.00 3.64
CA PHE A 150 -3.34 -7.67 4.29
C PHE A 150 -3.64 -9.16 4.58
N ASP A 151 -2.59 -9.98 4.55
CA ASP A 151 -2.65 -11.40 4.89
C ASP A 151 -2.78 -11.57 6.42
N THR A 152 -3.91 -12.09 6.86
CA THR A 152 -4.18 -12.34 8.29
C THR A 152 -3.28 -13.41 8.91
N GLY A 153 -2.62 -14.23 8.09
CA GLY A 153 -1.93 -15.43 8.56
C GLY A 153 -2.83 -16.65 8.66
N LEU A 154 -4.14 -16.52 8.54
CA LEU A 154 -5.10 -17.60 8.65
C LEU A 154 -5.24 -18.40 7.36
N HIS A 155 -5.41 -19.73 7.47
CA HIS A 155 -5.86 -20.56 6.37
C HIS A 155 -7.34 -20.34 6.08
N ALA A 156 -7.75 -20.46 4.80
CA ALA A 156 -9.13 -20.30 4.35
C ALA A 156 -10.15 -21.11 5.18
N ARG A 157 -9.78 -22.35 5.60
CA ARG A 157 -10.63 -23.21 6.44
C ARG A 157 -10.93 -22.63 7.84
N ASN A 158 -10.20 -21.62 8.26
CA ASN A 158 -10.34 -20.97 9.57
C ASN A 158 -10.94 -19.57 9.46
N ALA A 159 -11.46 -19.18 8.30
CA ALA A 159 -11.99 -17.83 8.04
C ALA A 159 -13.09 -17.43 9.06
N GLN A 160 -13.93 -18.39 9.45
CA GLN A 160 -15.00 -18.17 10.44
C GLN A 160 -14.51 -17.72 11.83
N VAL A 161 -13.20 -17.79 12.10
CA VAL A 161 -12.61 -17.25 13.35
C VAL A 161 -12.62 -15.73 13.35
N LEU A 162 -12.59 -15.10 12.17
CA LEU A 162 -12.55 -13.64 12.04
C LEU A 162 -13.92 -12.99 12.14
N ALA A 163 -14.84 -13.46 11.32
CA ALA A 163 -16.17 -12.89 11.21
C ALA A 163 -17.17 -13.96 10.77
N VAL A 164 -18.43 -13.77 11.14
CA VAL A 164 -19.54 -14.58 10.64
C VAL A 164 -19.96 -14.12 9.24
N ASP A 165 -19.69 -12.85 8.93
CA ASP A 165 -19.99 -12.24 7.64
C ASP A 165 -18.84 -12.44 6.67
N GLU A 166 -19.11 -13.13 5.56
CA GLU A 166 -18.12 -13.41 4.52
C GLU A 166 -17.76 -12.18 3.67
N GLU A 167 -18.55 -11.09 3.77
CA GLU A 167 -18.25 -9.82 3.10
C GLU A 167 -17.06 -9.08 3.73
N LEU A 168 -16.71 -9.42 4.98
CA LEU A 168 -15.65 -8.76 5.74
C LEU A 168 -14.24 -9.31 5.49
N TYR A 169 -14.08 -10.27 4.60
CA TYR A 169 -12.76 -10.82 4.25
C TYR A 169 -12.74 -11.39 2.85
N VAL A 170 -11.55 -11.51 2.29
CA VAL A 170 -11.31 -12.12 0.99
C VAL A 170 -10.50 -13.40 1.16
N VAL A 171 -10.93 -14.50 0.53
CA VAL A 171 -10.14 -15.71 0.43
C VAL A 171 -9.39 -15.71 -0.90
N ARG A 172 -8.06 -15.71 -0.84
CA ARG A 172 -7.20 -15.80 -2.01
C ARG A 172 -6.22 -16.98 -1.85
N GLY A 173 -6.36 -17.96 -2.73
CA GLY A 173 -5.65 -19.23 -2.57
C GLY A 173 -6.08 -19.94 -1.28
N ASP A 174 -5.12 -20.22 -0.41
CA ASP A 174 -5.35 -20.86 0.90
C ASP A 174 -5.26 -19.88 2.09
N ARG A 175 -5.37 -18.59 1.82
CA ARG A 175 -5.17 -17.52 2.81
C ARG A 175 -6.37 -16.59 2.90
N VAL A 176 -6.60 -16.09 4.11
CA VAL A 176 -7.62 -15.10 4.41
C VAL A 176 -6.98 -13.72 4.47
N TRP A 177 -7.57 -12.78 3.76
CA TRP A 177 -7.13 -11.39 3.66
C TRP A 177 -8.22 -10.47 4.17
N ILE A 178 -7.85 -9.40 4.85
CA ILE A 178 -8.76 -8.35 5.29
C ILE A 178 -8.54 -7.12 4.43
N PRO A 179 -9.60 -6.60 3.76
CA PRO A 179 -9.56 -5.30 3.13
C PRO A 179 -9.62 -4.19 4.18
N VAL A 180 -8.98 -3.07 3.91
CA VAL A 180 -8.94 -1.91 4.83
C VAL A 180 -9.07 -0.62 4.05
N GLU A 181 -10.05 0.19 4.46
CA GLU A 181 -10.24 1.54 3.97
C GLU A 181 -9.31 2.53 4.68
N THR A 182 -8.17 2.81 4.07
CA THR A 182 -7.12 3.63 4.69
C THR A 182 -7.43 5.12 4.75
N THR A 183 -8.43 5.59 4.00
CA THR A 183 -8.92 6.98 4.09
C THR A 183 -9.62 7.27 5.41
N LEU A 184 -9.96 6.23 6.17
CA LEU A 184 -10.52 6.33 7.52
C LEU A 184 -9.46 6.41 8.63
N LEU A 185 -8.18 6.66 8.29
CA LEU A 185 -7.17 7.00 9.31
C LEU A 185 -7.67 8.19 10.14
N GLY A 186 -7.60 8.03 11.48
CA GLY A 186 -8.24 8.93 12.44
C GLY A 186 -9.54 8.39 13.04
N GLN A 187 -10.11 7.33 12.45
CA GLN A 187 -11.20 6.54 13.01
C GLN A 187 -10.66 5.22 13.58
N PRO A 188 -11.45 4.48 14.39
CA PRO A 188 -11.06 3.15 14.84
C PRO A 188 -10.80 2.19 13.67
N PHE A 189 -9.83 1.29 13.80
CA PHE A 189 -9.53 0.28 12.78
C PHE A 189 -10.78 -0.53 12.36
N THR A 190 -11.68 -0.79 13.28
CA THR A 190 -12.92 -1.55 13.00
C THR A 190 -13.80 -0.88 11.96
N GLU A 191 -13.86 0.45 11.93
CA GLU A 191 -14.58 1.20 10.89
C GLU A 191 -13.91 1.02 9.52
N ALA A 192 -12.58 1.13 9.48
CA ALA A 192 -11.81 0.93 8.26
C ALA A 192 -11.90 -0.51 7.71
N TRP A 193 -12.13 -1.49 8.58
CA TRP A 193 -12.38 -2.87 8.19
C TRP A 193 -13.80 -3.08 7.66
N LEU A 194 -14.80 -2.45 8.29
CA LEU A 194 -16.21 -2.58 7.88
C LEU A 194 -16.51 -1.92 6.54
N GLU A 195 -15.76 -0.88 6.18
CA GLU A 195 -15.91 -0.12 4.94
C GLU A 195 -14.94 -0.60 3.82
N GLY A 196 -13.99 -1.47 4.13
CA GLY A 196 -13.03 -2.06 3.18
C GLY A 196 -13.55 -3.36 2.53
#